data_94632205d98ecb7b69ee712c09a04e7a
#
_entry.id   94632205d98ecb7b69ee712c09a04e7a
#
_cell.length_a   1.000
_cell.length_b   1.000
_cell.length_c   1.000
_cell.angle_alpha   90.00
_cell.angle_beta   90.00
_cell.angle_gamma   90.00
#
_symmetry.space_group_name_H-M   'P 1'
#
loop_
_entity.id
_entity.type
_entity.pdbx_description
1 polymer ?
#
loop_
_entity_poly.entity_id
_entity_poly.type
_entity_poly.pdbx_seq_one_letter_code
_entity_poly.pdbx_strand_id
1 'polypeptide(L)'
;MFKGSKEEALLEADHLFNEAVIEEYEKDLEMGKEHFTTISGGLDSRLVLFYALKNNFRKGQRLFCFSQKNYTGEIVAKEIAESEKLKLDFVSLEKFEFISNIDKLTKISEGFNLYFGSIHVDFAMSKLKVEEKKKIGLIHTGQIGGGVLGSYLKSKNPRPIDISTLVYNKEFLEEFKEYITPYLSEKYREDIFLTKTSGFNATVS
;
A
#
# COMPACT_ATOMS: atom_id res chain seq x y z
N MET A 1 13.88 2.02 -26.28
CA MET A 1 12.46 2.00 -26.67
C MET A 1 12.16 0.65 -27.33
N PHE A 2 11.21 -0.10 -26.82
CA PHE A 2 10.80 -1.39 -27.37
C PHE A 2 10.32 -1.21 -28.82
N LYS A 3 10.73 -2.12 -29.72
CA LYS A 3 10.45 -1.99 -31.17
C LYS A 3 9.51 -3.07 -31.72
N GLY A 4 8.91 -3.90 -30.85
CA GLY A 4 8.01 -4.98 -31.21
C GLY A 4 6.54 -4.58 -31.23
N SER A 5 5.68 -5.55 -31.51
CA SER A 5 4.23 -5.43 -31.39
C SER A 5 3.79 -5.28 -29.93
N LYS A 6 2.53 -4.95 -29.70
CA LYS A 6 1.96 -4.89 -28.36
C LYS A 6 1.99 -6.27 -27.68
N GLU A 7 1.73 -7.30 -28.42
CA GLU A 7 1.73 -8.70 -27.97
C GLU A 7 3.14 -9.11 -27.52
N GLU A 8 4.15 -8.80 -28.31
CA GLU A 8 5.56 -9.06 -27.94
C GLU A 8 5.97 -8.26 -26.69
N ALA A 9 5.54 -6.99 -26.59
CA ALA A 9 5.82 -6.19 -25.40
C ALA A 9 5.16 -6.75 -24.13
N LEU A 10 3.96 -7.32 -24.24
CA LEU A 10 3.27 -7.95 -23.11
C LEU A 10 3.96 -9.25 -22.68
N LEU A 11 4.40 -10.06 -23.64
CA LEU A 11 5.13 -11.28 -23.33
C LEU A 11 6.49 -11.00 -22.66
N GLU A 12 7.20 -9.99 -23.14
CA GLU A 12 8.46 -9.56 -22.54
C GLU A 12 8.25 -9.00 -21.14
N ALA A 13 7.20 -8.20 -20.93
CA ALA A 13 6.84 -7.67 -19.61
C ALA A 13 6.45 -8.79 -18.64
N ASP A 14 5.67 -9.80 -19.10
CA ASP A 14 5.32 -10.97 -18.31
C ASP A 14 6.58 -11.73 -17.86
N HIS A 15 7.49 -11.96 -18.80
CA HIS A 15 8.75 -12.65 -18.53
C HIS A 15 9.61 -11.90 -17.51
N LEU A 16 9.90 -10.63 -17.76
CA LEU A 16 10.72 -9.79 -16.88
C LEU A 16 10.11 -9.63 -15.48
N PHE A 17 8.79 -9.48 -15.39
CA PHE A 17 8.12 -9.40 -14.11
C PHE A 17 8.18 -10.72 -13.34
N ASN A 18 8.02 -11.83 -14.05
CA ASN A 18 8.14 -13.17 -13.47
C ASN A 18 9.55 -13.40 -12.90
N GLU A 19 10.61 -13.08 -13.66
CA GLU A 19 11.99 -13.20 -13.20
C GLU A 19 12.27 -12.32 -11.99
N ALA A 20 11.85 -11.06 -12.02
CA ALA A 20 12.03 -10.14 -10.89
C ALA A 20 11.38 -10.64 -9.60
N VAL A 21 10.16 -11.22 -9.69
CA VAL A 21 9.50 -11.81 -8.53
C VAL A 21 10.26 -13.04 -8.03
N ILE A 22 10.75 -13.91 -8.92
CA ILE A 22 11.57 -15.06 -8.52
C ILE A 22 12.80 -14.59 -7.75
N GLU A 23 13.59 -13.69 -8.32
CA GLU A 23 14.81 -13.18 -7.69
C GLU A 23 14.55 -12.54 -6.32
N GLU A 24 13.44 -11.82 -6.18
CA GLU A 24 13.06 -11.20 -4.92
C GLU A 24 12.68 -12.22 -3.85
N TYR A 25 11.90 -13.24 -4.21
CA TYR A 25 11.44 -14.25 -3.25
C TYR A 25 12.50 -15.29 -2.89
N GLU A 26 13.44 -15.59 -3.80
CA GLU A 26 14.59 -16.46 -3.52
C GLU A 26 15.45 -15.91 -2.39
N LYS A 27 15.58 -14.60 -2.24
CA LYS A 27 16.31 -13.96 -1.12
C LYS A 27 15.77 -14.34 0.25
N ASP A 28 14.45 -14.50 0.37
CA ASP A 28 13.85 -14.96 1.63
C ASP A 28 14.28 -16.40 1.95
N LEU A 29 14.33 -17.27 0.93
CA LEU A 29 14.78 -18.66 1.08
C LEU A 29 16.26 -18.71 1.47
N GLU A 30 17.10 -17.89 0.85
CA GLU A 30 18.53 -17.77 1.18
C GLU A 30 18.72 -17.32 2.64
N MET A 31 17.87 -16.45 3.13
CA MET A 31 17.86 -15.96 4.52
C MET A 31 17.19 -16.94 5.50
N GLY A 32 16.57 -18.02 5.01
CA GLY A 32 15.77 -18.92 5.83
C GLY A 32 14.55 -18.26 6.47
N LYS A 33 13.91 -17.33 5.76
CA LYS A 33 12.79 -16.52 6.21
C LYS A 33 11.47 -16.89 5.54
N GLU A 34 10.37 -16.43 6.15
CA GLU A 34 9.03 -16.50 5.57
C GLU A 34 8.84 -15.34 4.58
N HIS A 35 8.14 -15.61 3.47
CA HIS A 35 7.71 -14.58 2.52
C HIS A 35 6.61 -13.72 3.14
N PHE A 36 6.76 -12.42 3.08
CA PHE A 36 5.82 -11.49 3.68
C PHE A 36 5.29 -10.51 2.64
N THR A 37 4.12 -10.83 2.08
CA THR A 37 3.53 -10.07 0.98
C THR A 37 2.42 -9.18 1.47
N THR A 38 2.54 -7.88 1.21
CA THR A 38 1.44 -6.94 1.45
C THR A 38 0.36 -7.15 0.40
N ILE A 39 -0.88 -7.25 0.85
CA ILE A 39 -2.03 -7.42 -0.03
C ILE A 39 -3.05 -6.31 0.21
N SER A 40 -3.59 -5.78 -0.85
CA SER A 40 -4.60 -4.73 -0.81
C SER A 40 -5.74 -5.05 -1.78
N GLY A 41 -6.76 -4.20 -1.84
CA GLY A 41 -7.78 -4.29 -2.88
C GLY A 41 -7.28 -3.98 -4.30
N GLY A 42 -6.03 -3.49 -4.45
CA GLY A 42 -5.43 -3.12 -5.73
C GLY A 42 -4.89 -4.30 -6.54
N LEU A 43 -4.73 -4.10 -7.86
CA LEU A 43 -4.22 -5.13 -8.78
C LEU A 43 -2.73 -5.40 -8.57
N ASP A 44 -1.93 -4.37 -8.29
CA ASP A 44 -0.47 -4.47 -8.26
C ASP A 44 0.02 -5.46 -7.19
N SER A 45 -0.51 -5.38 -5.97
CA SER A 45 -0.17 -6.32 -4.90
C SER A 45 -0.63 -7.75 -5.18
N ARG A 46 -1.77 -7.89 -5.86
CA ARG A 46 -2.29 -9.20 -6.29
C ARG A 46 -1.44 -9.81 -7.40
N LEU A 47 -0.89 -8.99 -8.30
CA LEU A 47 -0.02 -9.44 -9.36
C LEU A 47 1.29 -10.02 -8.79
N VAL A 48 1.91 -9.35 -7.83
CA VAL A 48 3.10 -9.87 -7.12
C VAL A 48 2.81 -11.23 -6.49
N LEU A 49 1.71 -11.34 -5.74
CA LEU A 49 1.31 -12.61 -5.13
C LEU A 49 1.03 -13.70 -6.18
N PHE A 50 0.37 -13.35 -7.28
CA PHE A 50 0.09 -14.31 -8.35
C PHE A 50 1.37 -14.95 -8.89
N TYR A 51 2.39 -14.13 -9.22
CA TYR A 51 3.67 -14.66 -9.70
C TYR A 51 4.42 -15.45 -8.64
N ALA A 52 4.36 -15.04 -7.39
CA ALA A 52 4.93 -15.80 -6.29
C ALA A 52 4.30 -17.20 -6.18
N LEU A 53 2.98 -17.30 -6.23
CA LEU A 53 2.28 -18.58 -6.17
C LEU A 53 2.49 -19.43 -7.43
N LYS A 54 2.53 -18.82 -8.63
CA LYS A 54 2.86 -19.46 -9.91
C LYS A 54 4.25 -20.12 -9.87
N ASN A 55 5.20 -19.52 -9.16
CA ASN A 55 6.58 -20.00 -9.02
C ASN A 55 6.81 -20.83 -7.73
N ASN A 56 5.75 -21.37 -7.13
CA ASN A 56 5.80 -22.27 -5.99
C ASN A 56 6.29 -21.66 -4.66
N PHE A 57 6.30 -20.33 -4.50
CA PHE A 57 6.62 -19.66 -3.23
C PHE A 57 5.44 -19.68 -2.25
N ARG A 58 4.63 -20.74 -2.26
CA ARG A 58 3.50 -20.91 -1.34
C ARG A 58 3.95 -21.28 0.08
N LYS A 59 4.99 -22.09 0.20
CA LYS A 59 5.48 -22.54 1.50
C LYS A 59 6.13 -21.37 2.24
N GLY A 60 5.64 -21.06 3.44
CA GLY A 60 6.11 -19.90 4.20
C GLY A 60 5.51 -18.56 3.77
N GLN A 61 4.57 -18.58 2.83
CA GLN A 61 3.88 -17.36 2.39
C GLN A 61 2.93 -16.84 3.47
N ARG A 62 3.09 -15.57 3.83
CA ARG A 62 2.19 -14.83 4.73
C ARG A 62 1.68 -13.59 4.02
N LEU A 63 0.41 -13.32 4.15
CA LEU A 63 -0.22 -12.11 3.66
C LEU A 63 -0.32 -11.09 4.79
N PHE A 64 -0.10 -9.84 4.45
CA PHE A 64 -0.23 -8.73 5.36
C PHE A 64 -1.14 -7.66 4.76
N CYS A 65 -2.18 -7.30 5.49
CA CYS A 65 -3.10 -6.26 5.10
C CYS A 65 -3.35 -5.30 6.25
N PHE A 66 -3.39 -4.03 5.95
CA PHE A 66 -3.84 -3.00 6.88
C PHE A 66 -4.82 -2.08 6.16
N SER A 67 -5.99 -1.95 6.72
CA SER A 67 -7.06 -1.09 6.18
C SER A 67 -8.10 -0.80 7.26
N GLN A 68 -9.10 -0.02 6.91
CA GLN A 68 -10.32 0.07 7.72
C GLN A 68 -11.08 -1.26 7.64
N LYS A 69 -11.82 -1.57 8.70
CA LYS A 69 -12.71 -2.74 8.72
C LYS A 69 -13.82 -2.61 7.67
N ASN A 70 -14.22 -3.75 7.14
CA ASN A 70 -15.25 -3.88 6.12
C ASN A 70 -14.96 -3.08 4.84
N TYR A 71 -13.72 -2.69 4.63
CA TYR A 71 -13.28 -1.99 3.45
C TYR A 71 -12.75 -2.96 2.39
N THR A 72 -12.76 -2.51 1.12
CA THR A 72 -12.33 -3.34 -0.03
C THR A 72 -10.97 -4.02 0.19
N GLY A 73 -10.02 -3.33 0.84
CA GLY A 73 -8.71 -3.90 1.16
C GLY A 73 -8.79 -5.12 2.06
N GLU A 74 -9.57 -5.05 3.14
CA GLU A 74 -9.80 -6.17 4.05
C GLU A 74 -10.56 -7.32 3.36
N ILE A 75 -11.66 -6.99 2.66
CA ILE A 75 -12.53 -7.98 2.02
C ILE A 75 -11.71 -8.80 1.01
N VAL A 76 -11.04 -8.14 0.10
CA VAL A 76 -10.21 -8.79 -0.94
C VAL A 76 -9.07 -9.60 -0.31
N ALA A 77 -8.39 -9.04 0.71
CA ALA A 77 -7.30 -9.75 1.37
C ALA A 77 -7.78 -11.05 2.05
N LYS A 78 -8.96 -11.02 2.69
CA LYS A 78 -9.57 -12.22 3.30
C LYS A 78 -9.99 -13.25 2.26
N GLU A 79 -10.66 -12.83 1.19
CA GLU A 79 -11.07 -13.73 0.10
C GLU A 79 -9.86 -14.43 -0.52
N ILE A 80 -8.77 -13.71 -0.77
CA ILE A 80 -7.53 -14.30 -1.29
C ILE A 80 -6.92 -15.26 -0.27
N ALA A 81 -6.82 -14.87 0.99
CA ALA A 81 -6.24 -15.71 2.03
C ALA A 81 -7.01 -17.03 2.19
N GLU A 82 -8.33 -16.98 2.16
CA GLU A 82 -9.22 -18.14 2.25
C GLU A 82 -9.10 -19.03 1.02
N SER A 83 -9.19 -18.45 -0.19
CA SER A 83 -9.12 -19.21 -1.44
C SER A 83 -7.77 -19.90 -1.63
N GLU A 84 -6.69 -19.22 -1.28
CA GLU A 84 -5.33 -19.73 -1.40
C GLU A 84 -4.85 -20.50 -0.16
N LYS A 85 -5.67 -20.55 0.93
CA LYS A 85 -5.33 -21.18 2.22
C LYS A 85 -4.02 -20.64 2.81
N LEU A 86 -3.85 -19.33 2.75
CA LEU A 86 -2.68 -18.62 3.25
C LEU A 86 -2.99 -17.92 4.58
N LYS A 87 -1.97 -17.76 5.41
CA LYS A 87 -2.07 -16.98 6.64
C LYS A 87 -2.20 -15.50 6.30
N LEU A 88 -3.20 -14.83 6.86
CA LEU A 88 -3.39 -13.39 6.78
C LEU A 88 -3.19 -12.75 8.14
N ASP A 89 -2.27 -11.81 8.22
CA ASP A 89 -2.14 -10.87 9.32
C ASP A 89 -2.86 -9.57 8.92
N PHE A 90 -4.02 -9.33 9.53
CA PHE A 90 -4.81 -8.12 9.28
C PHE A 90 -4.68 -7.14 10.45
N VAL A 91 -4.40 -5.88 10.14
CA VAL A 91 -4.35 -4.78 11.10
C VAL A 91 -5.37 -3.71 10.75
N SER A 92 -6.32 -3.48 11.66
CA SER A 92 -7.29 -2.40 11.48
C SER A 92 -6.65 -1.04 11.73
N LEU A 93 -6.91 -0.11 10.82
CA LEU A 93 -6.51 1.30 10.93
C LEU A 93 -7.59 2.18 11.59
N GLU A 94 -8.58 1.57 12.23
CA GLU A 94 -9.58 2.31 12.99
C GLU A 94 -8.93 3.07 14.15
N LYS A 95 -9.55 4.18 14.56
CA LYS A 95 -9.12 5.04 15.67
C LYS A 95 -7.86 5.89 15.44
N PHE A 96 -7.34 5.95 14.22
CA PHE A 96 -6.24 6.85 13.83
C PHE A 96 -4.98 6.81 14.72
N GLU A 97 -4.81 5.77 15.52
CA GLU A 97 -3.64 5.61 16.40
C GLU A 97 -2.30 5.73 15.65
N PHE A 98 -2.32 5.42 14.34
CA PHE A 98 -1.14 5.53 13.47
C PHE A 98 -0.61 6.97 13.34
N ILE A 99 -1.45 7.99 13.54
CA ILE A 99 -1.06 9.40 13.44
C ILE A 99 -0.05 9.77 14.53
N SER A 100 -0.11 9.13 15.69
CA SER A 100 0.82 9.40 16.79
C SER A 100 2.30 9.14 16.44
N ASN A 101 2.57 8.41 15.37
CA ASN A 101 3.92 8.08 14.93
C ASN A 101 4.52 9.09 13.92
N ILE A 102 3.79 10.13 13.53
CA ILE A 102 4.23 11.09 12.50
C ILE A 102 5.59 11.69 12.85
N ASP A 103 5.76 12.23 14.06
CA ASP A 103 7.01 12.88 14.48
C ASP A 103 8.19 11.91 14.47
N LYS A 104 7.97 10.69 14.94
CA LYS A 104 8.98 9.62 14.93
C LYS A 104 9.42 9.30 13.51
N LEU A 105 8.46 9.13 12.61
CA LEU A 105 8.72 8.74 11.22
C LEU A 105 9.37 9.87 10.43
N THR A 106 8.95 11.11 10.65
CA THR A 106 9.56 12.28 10.03
C THR A 106 11.03 12.39 10.43
N LYS A 107 11.36 12.16 11.71
CA LYS A 107 12.74 12.17 12.19
C LYS A 107 13.58 11.03 11.60
N ILE A 108 13.04 9.81 11.55
CA ILE A 108 13.76 8.64 11.00
C ILE A 108 14.02 8.78 9.51
N SER A 109 13.06 9.33 8.77
CA SER A 109 13.16 9.52 7.32
C SER A 109 13.82 10.85 6.92
N GLU A 110 14.24 11.67 7.88
CA GLU A 110 14.79 13.00 7.63
C GLU A 110 13.89 13.87 6.72
N GLY A 111 12.58 13.63 6.76
CA GLY A 111 11.59 14.30 5.93
C GLY A 111 11.48 13.77 4.49
N PHE A 112 12.25 12.76 4.11
CA PHE A 112 12.20 12.21 2.74
C PHE A 112 11.00 11.32 2.44
N ASN A 113 10.33 10.79 3.46
CA ASN A 113 9.14 9.97 3.25
C ASN A 113 7.86 10.80 3.31
N LEU A 114 7.01 10.59 2.31
CA LEU A 114 5.63 11.03 2.39
C LEU A 114 4.95 10.28 3.54
N TYR A 115 4.52 11.01 4.56
CA TYR A 115 3.92 10.44 5.77
C TYR A 115 2.72 9.53 5.49
N PHE A 116 1.95 9.79 4.44
CA PHE A 116 0.75 9.02 4.08
C PHE A 116 0.97 7.51 3.91
N GLY A 117 2.11 7.11 3.36
CA GLY A 117 2.43 5.69 3.17
C GLY A 117 3.08 5.06 4.39
N SER A 118 4.07 5.76 4.96
CA SER A 118 4.94 5.19 5.99
C SER A 118 4.28 5.05 7.36
N ILE A 119 3.40 5.98 7.76
CA ILE A 119 2.76 5.90 9.09
C ILE A 119 1.85 4.69 9.24
N HIS A 120 1.12 4.33 8.19
CA HIS A 120 0.25 3.15 8.21
C HIS A 120 1.06 1.86 8.31
N VAL A 121 2.14 1.76 7.54
CA VAL A 121 3.03 0.58 7.55
C VAL A 121 3.73 0.44 8.89
N ASP A 122 4.34 1.51 9.43
CA ASP A 122 5.01 1.47 10.74
C ASP A 122 4.05 1.07 11.85
N PHE A 123 2.86 1.66 11.86
CA PHE A 123 1.81 1.31 12.81
C PHE A 123 1.41 -0.16 12.68
N ALA A 124 1.07 -0.61 11.48
CA ALA A 124 0.64 -1.97 11.24
C ALA A 124 1.74 -2.99 11.60
N MET A 125 2.98 -2.72 11.22
CA MET A 125 4.13 -3.54 11.60
C MET A 125 4.37 -3.53 13.11
N SER A 126 4.06 -2.44 13.82
CA SER A 126 4.18 -2.37 15.28
C SER A 126 3.24 -3.35 16.00
N LYS A 127 2.10 -3.68 15.40
CA LYS A 127 1.11 -4.62 15.97
C LYS A 127 1.53 -6.10 15.84
N LEU A 128 2.51 -6.41 15.00
CA LEU A 128 3.06 -7.77 14.92
C LEU A 128 3.94 -8.07 16.13
N LYS A 129 3.84 -9.30 16.66
CA LYS A 129 4.69 -9.76 17.76
C LYS A 129 6.17 -9.80 17.33
N VAL A 130 7.07 -9.54 18.27
CA VAL A 130 8.52 -9.53 18.02
C VAL A 130 9.00 -10.84 17.37
N GLU A 131 8.53 -11.98 17.90
CA GLU A 131 8.92 -13.30 17.39
C GLU A 131 8.40 -13.56 15.97
N GLU A 132 7.26 -13.00 15.60
CA GLU A 132 6.74 -13.08 14.24
C GLU A 132 7.56 -12.21 13.27
N LYS A 133 7.98 -11.02 13.71
CA LYS A 133 8.85 -10.14 12.90
C LYS A 133 10.20 -10.79 12.59
N LYS A 134 10.77 -11.57 13.51
CA LYS A 134 12.04 -12.28 13.30
C LYS A 134 11.98 -13.34 12.20
N LYS A 135 10.78 -13.86 11.89
CA LYS A 135 10.58 -14.85 10.84
C LYS A 135 10.45 -14.22 9.45
N ILE A 136 10.07 -12.95 9.38
CA ILE A 136 9.83 -12.25 8.13
C ILE A 136 11.16 -11.97 7.43
N GLY A 137 11.19 -12.22 6.13
CA GLY A 137 12.26 -11.83 5.22
C GLY A 137 12.05 -10.43 4.67
N LEU A 138 12.02 -10.31 3.37
CA LEU A 138 11.68 -9.07 2.68
C LEU A 138 10.18 -8.79 2.78
N ILE A 139 9.81 -7.51 2.68
CA ILE A 139 8.41 -7.10 2.55
C ILE A 139 8.13 -6.91 1.07
N HIS A 140 7.42 -7.87 0.48
CA HIS A 140 7.03 -7.81 -0.92
C HIS A 140 5.80 -6.91 -1.08
N THR A 141 5.90 -5.91 -1.93
CA THR A 141 4.84 -4.92 -2.12
C THR A 141 4.51 -4.71 -3.59
N GLY A 142 3.26 -4.34 -3.87
CA GLY A 142 2.85 -3.86 -5.21
C GLY A 142 3.18 -2.38 -5.46
N GLN A 143 3.99 -1.75 -4.61
CA GLN A 143 4.40 -0.35 -4.83
C GLN A 143 5.18 -0.25 -6.14
N ILE A 144 5.06 0.91 -6.79
CA ILE A 144 5.71 1.20 -8.08
C ILE A 144 5.04 0.50 -9.28
N GLY A 145 4.17 -0.48 -9.11
CA GLY A 145 3.48 -1.13 -10.24
C GLY A 145 2.86 -0.13 -11.21
N GLY A 146 2.13 0.85 -10.70
CA GLY A 146 1.58 1.94 -11.49
C GLY A 146 2.65 2.79 -12.21
N GLY A 147 3.82 3.00 -11.60
CA GLY A 147 4.94 3.72 -12.21
C GLY A 147 5.57 2.93 -13.36
N VAL A 148 5.86 1.66 -13.13
CA VAL A 148 6.47 0.76 -14.13
C VAL A 148 5.54 0.52 -15.31
N LEU A 149 4.25 0.31 -15.06
CA LEU A 149 3.24 0.07 -16.09
C LEU A 149 2.70 1.36 -16.73
N GLY A 150 3.29 2.51 -16.40
CA GLY A 150 3.00 3.78 -17.06
C GLY A 150 1.67 4.43 -16.66
N SER A 151 1.05 4.04 -15.54
CA SER A 151 -0.21 4.66 -15.10
C SER A 151 -0.05 6.14 -14.74
N TYR A 152 1.17 6.59 -14.41
CA TYR A 152 1.50 8.01 -14.18
C TYR A 152 1.74 8.79 -15.49
N LEU A 153 1.88 8.13 -16.62
CA LEU A 153 2.04 8.77 -17.92
C LEU A 153 0.71 9.32 -18.47
N LYS A 154 -0.32 9.30 -17.68
CA LYS A 154 -1.67 9.64 -18.08
C LYS A 154 -1.91 11.12 -18.21
N SER A 155 -2.45 11.35 -19.38
CA SER A 155 -3.34 12.40 -19.82
C SER A 155 -2.83 13.84 -19.74
N LYS A 156 -2.98 14.51 -20.85
CA LYS A 156 -2.80 15.96 -21.01
C LYS A 156 -3.68 16.80 -20.05
N ASN A 157 -4.61 16.15 -19.33
CA ASN A 157 -5.43 16.75 -18.30
C ASN A 157 -5.39 15.87 -17.03
N PRO A 158 -4.46 16.12 -16.11
CA PRO A 158 -4.51 15.47 -14.80
C PRO A 158 -5.85 15.80 -14.14
N ARG A 159 -6.61 14.79 -13.75
CA ARG A 159 -7.81 15.03 -12.92
C ARG A 159 -7.34 15.63 -11.59
N PRO A 160 -8.03 16.65 -11.08
CA PRO A 160 -7.77 17.13 -9.72
C PRO A 160 -7.82 15.96 -8.74
N ILE A 161 -6.85 15.86 -7.87
CA ILE A 161 -6.91 14.89 -6.77
C ILE A 161 -7.95 15.45 -5.80
N ASP A 162 -9.11 14.85 -5.80
CA ASP A 162 -10.14 15.14 -4.81
C ASP A 162 -9.75 14.43 -3.51
N ILE A 163 -9.52 15.19 -2.43
CA ILE A 163 -9.25 14.63 -1.11
C ILE A 163 -10.41 13.74 -0.66
N SER A 164 -11.63 14.02 -1.11
CA SER A 164 -12.78 13.14 -0.86
C SER A 164 -12.59 11.75 -1.43
N THR A 165 -11.74 11.55 -2.44
CA THR A 165 -11.38 10.23 -2.97
C THR A 165 -10.35 9.49 -2.12
N LEU A 166 -9.65 10.19 -1.23
CA LEU A 166 -8.71 9.60 -0.27
C LEU A 166 -9.42 9.21 1.04
N VAL A 167 -10.59 9.76 1.27
CA VAL A 167 -11.41 9.50 2.46
C VAL A 167 -12.74 8.91 2.03
N TYR A 168 -12.83 7.62 2.11
CA TYR A 168 -13.89 6.81 1.53
C TYR A 168 -15.19 6.75 2.34
N ASN A 169 -15.24 7.34 3.52
CA ASN A 169 -16.42 7.34 4.39
C ASN A 169 -16.56 8.72 5.06
N LYS A 170 -17.80 9.29 5.04
CA LYS A 170 -18.07 10.58 5.67
C LYS A 170 -17.86 10.57 7.19
N GLU A 171 -18.24 9.47 7.85
CA GLU A 171 -18.03 9.31 9.29
C GLU A 171 -16.53 9.30 9.63
N PHE A 172 -15.75 8.60 8.81
CA PHE A 172 -14.29 8.57 8.91
C PHE A 172 -13.67 9.95 8.71
N LEU A 173 -14.20 10.76 7.79
CA LEU A 173 -13.70 12.12 7.55
C LEU A 173 -13.89 13.02 8.77
N GLU A 174 -15.02 12.94 9.43
CA GLU A 174 -15.28 13.77 10.63
C GLU A 174 -14.40 13.31 11.80
N GLU A 175 -14.30 12.03 12.03
CA GLU A 175 -13.40 11.46 13.03
C GLU A 175 -11.92 11.82 12.74
N PHE A 176 -11.51 11.75 11.47
CA PHE A 176 -10.17 12.15 11.03
C PHE A 176 -9.91 13.64 11.29
N LYS A 177 -10.87 14.50 11.01
CA LYS A 177 -10.76 15.95 11.30
C LYS A 177 -10.51 16.22 12.78
N GLU A 178 -11.27 15.58 13.68
CA GLU A 178 -11.08 15.71 15.12
C GLU A 178 -9.68 15.30 15.55
N TYR A 179 -9.17 14.22 14.97
CA TYR A 179 -7.88 13.65 15.32
C TYR A 179 -6.70 14.47 14.80
N ILE A 180 -6.76 14.98 13.57
CA ILE A 180 -5.65 15.68 12.93
C ILE A 180 -5.59 17.18 13.28
N THR A 181 -6.74 17.79 13.60
CA THR A 181 -6.83 19.22 13.88
C THR A 181 -5.82 19.74 14.91
N PRO A 182 -5.52 19.02 16.03
CA PRO A 182 -4.52 19.46 16.99
C PRO A 182 -3.09 19.54 16.42
N TYR A 183 -2.80 18.81 15.35
CA TYR A 183 -1.48 18.73 14.72
C TYR A 183 -1.30 19.69 13.55
N LEU A 184 -2.40 20.36 13.13
CA LEU A 184 -2.34 21.35 12.05
C LEU A 184 -2.08 22.75 12.61
N SER A 185 -1.20 23.49 11.95
CA SER A 185 -1.06 24.92 12.25
C SER A 185 -2.37 25.66 11.93
N GLU A 186 -2.67 26.73 12.64
CA GLU A 186 -3.90 27.53 12.42
C GLU A 186 -4.11 27.90 10.94
N LYS A 187 -3.03 28.23 10.25
CA LYS A 187 -3.04 28.59 8.83
C LYS A 187 -3.65 27.50 7.93
N TYR A 188 -3.45 26.22 8.25
CA TYR A 188 -3.91 25.10 7.41
C TYR A 188 -5.19 24.44 7.88
N ARG A 189 -5.68 24.78 9.10
CA ARG A 189 -6.91 24.19 9.64
C ARG A 189 -8.13 24.54 8.79
N GLU A 190 -8.22 25.77 8.32
CA GLU A 190 -9.31 26.21 7.46
C GLU A 190 -9.17 25.64 6.05
N ASP A 191 -7.99 25.66 5.45
CA ASP A 191 -7.76 25.25 4.05
C ASP A 191 -7.97 23.74 3.81
N ILE A 192 -7.63 22.90 4.78
CA ILE A 192 -7.76 21.43 4.63
C ILE A 192 -9.21 20.98 4.83
N PHE A 193 -10.01 21.71 5.60
CA PHE A 193 -11.37 21.31 5.95
C PHE A 193 -12.46 22.22 5.37
N LEU A 194 -12.10 23.26 4.65
CA LEU A 194 -13.03 24.20 4.02
C LEU A 194 -13.80 23.64 2.82
N THR A 195 -13.67 22.38 2.50
CA THR A 195 -14.46 21.77 1.46
C THR A 195 -15.87 21.47 1.94
N LYS A 196 -16.66 22.47 2.07
CA LYS A 196 -18.09 22.36 1.84
C LYS A 196 -18.27 21.87 0.40
N THR A 197 -18.56 20.59 0.20
CA THR A 197 -19.30 20.00 -0.93
C THR A 197 -18.95 20.40 -2.38
N SER A 198 -18.01 21.27 -2.63
CA SER A 198 -17.48 21.57 -3.96
C SER A 198 -16.01 21.17 -3.99
N GLY A 199 -15.67 20.22 -4.84
CA GLY A 199 -14.38 19.54 -4.90
C GLY A 199 -13.18 20.47 -4.73
N PHE A 200 -12.22 20.02 -3.93
CA PHE A 200 -10.94 20.68 -3.74
C PHE A 200 -10.10 20.48 -4.99
N ASN A 201 -10.02 21.52 -5.80
CA ASN A 201 -9.10 21.56 -6.94
C ASN A 201 -7.72 22.01 -6.43
N ALA A 202 -6.93 21.08 -5.95
CA ALA A 202 -5.51 21.32 -5.74
C ALA A 202 -4.81 21.35 -7.10
N THR A 203 -4.63 22.50 -7.68
CA THR A 203 -3.67 22.72 -8.73
C THR A 203 -2.29 22.68 -8.11
N VAL A 204 -1.56 21.61 -8.36
CA VAL A 204 -0.12 21.56 -8.10
C VAL A 204 0.53 22.33 -9.24
N SER A 205 1.01 23.54 -8.94
CA SER A 205 1.89 24.31 -9.82
C SER A 205 3.32 23.78 -9.78
#